data_4d7c79e8d4c7074cbb70336c98a97042
#
_entry.id   4d7c79e8d4c7074cbb70336c98a97042
#
_cell.length_a   1.000
_cell.length_b   1.000
_cell.length_c   1.000
_cell.angle_alpha   90.00
_cell.angle_beta   90.00
_cell.angle_gamma   90.00
#
_symmetry.space_group_name_H-M   'P 1'
#
loop_
_entity.id
_entity.type
_entity.pdbx_description
1 polymer ?
#
loop_
_entity_poly.entity_id
_entity_poly.type
_entity_poly.pdbx_seq_one_letter_code
_entity_poly.pdbx_strand_id
1 'polypeptide(L)'
;MASMPENDDKLNGELYNALLKEEMKNVIKLCERVPDHAMHVVTIHNDTVLHLATYSKQAELVLGLMQALPHHLIEKMTTRKNVTGNTVLHEAATLDDRSVEIATKMLEKAPELLNICNELGESVLFQAARYGKTQIFNFLADIFSKYDEAKQKLFSQRTDKTTMLHIAILARHFDLALNIARRFGHIVGERDHDGMTALQLLSCNPSAFEPARRRGFLKRNSSNGKYHKLVFVKYDCHTTIF
;
A
#
# COMPACT_ATOMS: atom_id res chain seq x y z
N MET A 1 -23.14 18.31 -19.64
CA MET A 1 -23.37 17.17 -18.75
C MET A 1 -24.27 16.19 -19.48
N ALA A 2 -23.71 15.13 -20.05
CA ALA A 2 -24.48 14.09 -20.69
C ALA A 2 -25.09 13.23 -19.58
N SER A 3 -26.42 13.10 -19.54
CA SER A 3 -27.14 12.19 -18.64
C SER A 3 -26.67 10.76 -18.93
N MET A 4 -26.07 10.11 -17.96
CA MET A 4 -25.83 8.67 -18.01
C MET A 4 -27.19 7.97 -18.23
N PRO A 5 -27.27 6.95 -19.08
CA PRO A 5 -28.53 6.22 -19.26
C PRO A 5 -28.91 5.53 -17.94
N GLU A 6 -30.19 5.65 -17.55
CA GLU A 6 -30.75 5.06 -16.29
C GLU A 6 -30.41 3.59 -16.07
N ASN A 7 -30.03 2.87 -17.12
CA ASN A 7 -29.67 1.46 -17.07
C ASN A 7 -28.25 1.23 -16.49
N ASP A 8 -27.32 2.19 -16.64
CA ASP A 8 -25.94 2.09 -16.12
C ASP A 8 -25.91 2.33 -14.62
N ASP A 9 -26.71 3.26 -14.10
CA ASP A 9 -26.80 3.54 -12.66
C ASP A 9 -27.39 2.34 -11.91
N LYS A 10 -28.37 1.67 -12.48
CA LYS A 10 -28.97 0.46 -11.90
C LYS A 10 -27.94 -0.69 -11.85
N LEU A 11 -27.19 -0.89 -12.93
CA LEU A 11 -26.19 -1.97 -13.02
C LEU A 11 -25.01 -1.71 -12.06
N ASN A 12 -24.60 -0.44 -11.92
CA ASN A 12 -23.59 -0.04 -10.92
C ASN A 12 -24.06 -0.34 -9.49
N GLY A 13 -25.34 -0.04 -9.20
CA GLY A 13 -25.94 -0.38 -7.91
C GLY A 13 -26.00 -1.89 -7.66
N GLU A 14 -26.34 -2.68 -8.69
CA GLU A 14 -26.32 -4.16 -8.60
C GLU A 14 -24.92 -4.69 -8.33
N LEU A 15 -23.90 -4.21 -9.06
CA LEU A 15 -22.48 -4.56 -8.85
C LEU A 15 -22.00 -4.21 -7.45
N TYR A 16 -22.25 -2.99 -7.00
CA TYR A 16 -21.85 -2.54 -5.68
C TYR A 16 -22.50 -3.37 -4.57
N ASN A 17 -23.80 -3.65 -4.67
CA ASN A 17 -24.52 -4.49 -3.72
C ASN A 17 -24.01 -5.93 -3.70
N ALA A 18 -23.71 -6.51 -4.86
CA ALA A 18 -23.15 -7.86 -4.96
C ALA A 18 -21.74 -7.93 -4.33
N LEU A 19 -20.92 -6.88 -4.51
CA LEU A 19 -19.61 -6.76 -3.85
C LEU A 19 -19.74 -6.71 -2.32
N LEU A 20 -20.67 -5.89 -1.80
CA LEU A 20 -20.89 -5.78 -0.35
C LEU A 20 -21.39 -7.08 0.27
N LYS A 21 -22.14 -7.88 -0.48
CA LYS A 21 -22.67 -9.19 -0.04
C LYS A 21 -21.71 -10.35 -0.29
N GLU A 22 -20.54 -10.07 -0.84
CA GLU A 22 -19.52 -11.08 -1.18
C GLU A 22 -20.04 -12.18 -2.14
N GLU A 23 -20.98 -11.80 -3.02
CA GLU A 23 -21.60 -12.71 -4.00
C GLU A 23 -20.68 -12.93 -5.21
N MET A 24 -19.54 -13.59 -5.02
CA MET A 24 -18.46 -13.73 -6.01
C MET A 24 -18.97 -14.11 -7.43
N LYS A 25 -19.80 -15.17 -7.54
CA LYS A 25 -20.31 -15.62 -8.84
C LYS A 25 -21.19 -14.57 -9.51
N ASN A 26 -21.98 -13.84 -8.72
CA ASN A 26 -22.85 -12.78 -9.21
C ASN A 26 -22.02 -11.57 -9.68
N VAL A 27 -20.98 -11.17 -8.92
CA VAL A 27 -20.08 -10.08 -9.31
C VAL A 27 -19.41 -10.39 -10.65
N ILE A 28 -18.82 -11.59 -10.82
CA ILE A 28 -18.17 -11.97 -12.09
C ILE A 28 -19.17 -11.94 -13.26
N LYS A 29 -20.37 -12.48 -13.07
CA LYS A 29 -21.44 -12.47 -14.11
C LYS A 29 -21.89 -11.04 -14.46
N LEU A 30 -21.99 -10.15 -13.46
CA LEU A 30 -22.34 -8.75 -13.69
C LEU A 30 -21.23 -8.00 -14.43
N CYS A 31 -19.95 -8.33 -14.17
CA CYS A 31 -18.82 -7.78 -14.90
C CYS A 31 -18.86 -8.08 -16.41
N GLU A 32 -19.41 -9.21 -16.84
CA GLU A 32 -19.60 -9.53 -18.25
C GLU A 32 -20.59 -8.59 -18.97
N ARG A 33 -21.43 -7.88 -18.22
CA ARG A 33 -22.48 -6.98 -18.74
C ARG A 33 -22.01 -5.53 -18.83
N VAL A 34 -20.83 -5.20 -18.32
CA VAL A 34 -20.26 -3.85 -18.34
C VAL A 34 -19.05 -3.78 -19.28
N PRO A 35 -18.83 -2.62 -19.98
CA PRO A 35 -17.81 -2.53 -21.02
C PRO A 35 -16.39 -2.80 -20.53
N ASP A 36 -16.07 -2.41 -19.29
CA ASP A 36 -14.74 -2.47 -18.72
C ASP A 36 -14.52 -3.68 -17.81
N HIS A 37 -15.48 -4.61 -17.74
CA HIS A 37 -15.41 -5.81 -16.91
C HIS A 37 -14.99 -5.47 -15.47
N ALA A 38 -14.00 -6.14 -14.88
CA ALA A 38 -13.47 -5.87 -13.54
C ALA A 38 -12.85 -4.47 -13.39
N MET A 39 -12.54 -3.79 -14.50
CA MET A 39 -12.01 -2.42 -14.52
C MET A 39 -13.12 -1.36 -14.69
N HIS A 40 -14.39 -1.77 -14.63
CA HIS A 40 -15.52 -0.85 -14.64
C HIS A 40 -15.59 -0.05 -13.33
N VAL A 41 -15.76 1.27 -13.45
CA VAL A 41 -15.84 2.18 -12.30
C VAL A 41 -17.22 2.12 -11.67
N VAL A 42 -17.28 1.89 -10.37
CA VAL A 42 -18.56 1.70 -9.63
C VAL A 42 -18.76 2.70 -8.49
N THR A 43 -17.75 3.53 -8.17
CA THR A 43 -17.86 4.56 -7.14
C THR A 43 -17.56 5.96 -7.67
N ILE A 44 -18.04 6.97 -6.94
CA ILE A 44 -17.69 8.38 -7.18
C ILE A 44 -16.21 8.68 -6.94
N HIS A 45 -15.49 7.76 -6.26
CA HIS A 45 -14.06 7.84 -6.01
C HIS A 45 -13.22 7.18 -7.11
N ASN A 46 -13.83 6.87 -8.26
CA ASN A 46 -13.19 6.16 -9.37
C ASN A 46 -12.69 4.74 -9.03
N ASP A 47 -13.20 4.13 -7.96
CA ASP A 47 -12.86 2.74 -7.68
C ASP A 47 -13.52 1.82 -8.69
N THR A 48 -12.73 0.94 -9.29
CA THR A 48 -13.26 -0.12 -10.14
C THR A 48 -13.72 -1.30 -9.30
N VAL A 49 -14.46 -2.22 -9.92
CA VAL A 49 -14.84 -3.49 -9.26
C VAL A 49 -13.62 -4.17 -8.64
N LEU A 50 -12.50 -4.21 -9.37
CA LEU A 50 -11.27 -4.84 -8.89
C LEU A 50 -10.63 -4.06 -7.73
N HIS A 51 -10.68 -2.71 -7.71
CA HIS A 51 -10.23 -1.91 -6.55
C HIS A 51 -11.05 -2.27 -5.32
N LEU A 52 -12.39 -2.28 -5.42
CA LEU A 52 -13.26 -2.57 -4.30
C LEU A 52 -13.11 -4.01 -3.78
N ALA A 53 -13.04 -5.00 -4.68
CA ALA A 53 -12.81 -6.38 -4.29
C ALA A 53 -11.48 -6.55 -3.53
N THR A 54 -10.43 -5.83 -3.98
CA THR A 54 -9.11 -5.84 -3.32
C THR A 54 -9.20 -5.14 -1.96
N TYR A 55 -9.73 -3.93 -1.91
CA TYR A 55 -9.88 -3.17 -0.66
C TYR A 55 -10.71 -3.93 0.39
N SER A 56 -11.79 -4.60 -0.04
CA SER A 56 -12.65 -5.41 0.82
C SER A 56 -12.04 -6.78 1.20
N LYS A 57 -10.78 -7.03 0.84
CA LYS A 57 -10.01 -8.25 1.17
C LYS A 57 -10.64 -9.55 0.64
N GLN A 58 -11.41 -9.47 -0.44
CA GLN A 58 -12.08 -10.63 -1.05
C GLN A 58 -11.11 -11.36 -2.01
N ALA A 59 -10.11 -12.02 -1.45
CA ALA A 59 -8.99 -12.58 -2.22
C ALA A 59 -9.43 -13.55 -3.34
N GLU A 60 -10.40 -14.43 -3.08
CA GLU A 60 -10.93 -15.36 -4.09
C GLU A 60 -11.63 -14.63 -5.23
N LEU A 61 -12.39 -13.58 -4.89
CA LEU A 61 -13.05 -12.75 -5.90
C LEU A 61 -12.01 -12.01 -6.75
N VAL A 62 -10.97 -11.43 -6.13
CA VAL A 62 -9.88 -10.75 -6.85
C VAL A 62 -9.22 -11.69 -7.86
N LEU A 63 -8.87 -12.91 -7.43
CA LEU A 63 -8.27 -13.91 -8.32
C LEU A 63 -9.23 -14.34 -9.43
N GLY A 64 -10.51 -14.56 -9.11
CA GLY A 64 -11.53 -14.88 -10.11
C GLY A 64 -11.74 -13.76 -11.13
N LEU A 65 -11.79 -12.49 -10.69
CA LEU A 65 -11.87 -11.32 -11.57
C LEU A 65 -10.64 -11.18 -12.45
N MET A 66 -9.44 -11.40 -11.89
CA MET A 66 -8.19 -11.41 -12.65
C MET A 66 -8.17 -12.50 -13.72
N GLN A 67 -8.68 -13.70 -13.40
CA GLN A 67 -8.75 -14.80 -14.35
C GLN A 67 -9.76 -14.51 -15.48
N ALA A 68 -10.90 -13.94 -15.14
CA ALA A 68 -11.98 -13.62 -16.09
C ALA A 68 -11.71 -12.33 -16.91
N LEU A 69 -10.74 -11.49 -16.51
CA LEU A 69 -10.46 -10.22 -17.17
C LEU A 69 -10.01 -10.44 -18.62
N PRO A 70 -10.75 -9.89 -19.62
CA PRO A 70 -10.41 -9.98 -21.03
C PRO A 70 -9.04 -9.37 -21.34
N HIS A 71 -8.27 -10.00 -22.22
CA HIS A 71 -6.89 -9.57 -22.54
C HIS A 71 -6.80 -8.11 -23.00
N HIS A 72 -7.76 -7.64 -23.82
CA HIS A 72 -7.78 -6.27 -24.33
C HIS A 72 -8.07 -5.20 -23.25
N LEU A 73 -8.47 -5.61 -22.02
CA LEU A 73 -8.70 -4.71 -20.90
C LEU A 73 -7.52 -4.68 -19.89
N ILE A 74 -6.47 -5.47 -20.11
CA ILE A 74 -5.31 -5.54 -19.19
C ILE A 74 -4.65 -4.16 -19.05
N GLU A 75 -4.53 -3.39 -20.15
CA GLU A 75 -3.98 -2.03 -20.12
C GLU A 75 -4.75 -1.13 -19.13
N LYS A 76 -6.04 -1.36 -18.92
CA LYS A 76 -6.82 -0.59 -17.95
C LYS A 76 -6.38 -0.81 -16.51
N MET A 77 -5.67 -1.88 -16.19
CA MET A 77 -5.10 -2.06 -14.85
C MET A 77 -4.07 -0.99 -14.51
N THR A 78 -3.34 -0.49 -15.50
CA THR A 78 -2.32 0.56 -15.32
C THR A 78 -2.87 1.97 -15.49
N THR A 79 -3.93 2.14 -16.27
CA THR A 79 -4.51 3.45 -16.59
C THR A 79 -5.65 3.85 -15.65
N ARG A 80 -6.39 2.87 -15.09
CA ARG A 80 -7.45 3.13 -14.13
C ARG A 80 -6.87 3.34 -12.72
N LYS A 81 -7.07 4.54 -12.22
CA LYS A 81 -6.69 4.97 -10.88
C LYS A 81 -7.90 5.51 -10.15
N ASN A 82 -7.95 5.29 -8.83
CA ASN A 82 -8.97 5.94 -8.01
C ASN A 82 -8.61 7.42 -7.73
N VAL A 83 -9.43 8.13 -6.96
CA VAL A 83 -9.25 9.57 -6.68
C VAL A 83 -7.93 9.88 -5.95
N THR A 84 -7.31 8.91 -5.28
CA THR A 84 -5.99 9.07 -4.65
C THR A 84 -4.83 8.74 -5.61
N GLY A 85 -5.15 8.37 -6.85
CA GLY A 85 -4.17 7.93 -7.85
C GLY A 85 -3.70 6.49 -7.67
N ASN A 86 -4.31 5.73 -6.76
CA ASN A 86 -3.96 4.34 -6.55
C ASN A 86 -4.43 3.46 -7.71
N THR A 87 -3.56 2.55 -8.14
CA THR A 87 -3.91 1.42 -8.99
C THR A 87 -4.34 0.22 -8.13
N VAL A 88 -4.86 -0.82 -8.75
CA VAL A 88 -5.24 -2.07 -8.07
C VAL A 88 -4.07 -2.70 -7.30
N LEU A 89 -2.82 -2.53 -7.77
CA LEU A 89 -1.63 -3.03 -7.08
C LEU A 89 -1.30 -2.22 -5.82
N HIS A 90 -1.60 -0.92 -5.79
CA HIS A 90 -1.48 -0.11 -4.56
C HIS A 90 -2.44 -0.62 -3.48
N GLU A 91 -3.68 -0.98 -3.86
CA GLU A 91 -4.63 -1.57 -2.91
C GLU A 91 -4.15 -2.96 -2.44
N ALA A 92 -3.64 -3.80 -3.34
CA ALA A 92 -3.09 -5.11 -2.98
C ALA A 92 -1.91 -5.00 -2.00
N ALA A 93 -1.12 -3.92 -2.07
CA ALA A 93 -0.02 -3.66 -1.15
C ALA A 93 -0.46 -3.34 0.29
N THR A 94 -1.75 -3.12 0.53
CA THR A 94 -2.31 -2.88 1.86
C THR A 94 -2.86 -4.14 2.54
N LEU A 95 -2.92 -5.27 1.82
CA LEU A 95 -3.49 -6.52 2.32
C LEU A 95 -2.54 -7.25 3.29
N ASP A 96 -3.11 -8.07 4.17
CA ASP A 96 -2.37 -8.98 5.05
C ASP A 96 -2.20 -10.36 4.39
N ASP A 97 -3.33 -11.06 4.22
CA ASP A 97 -3.34 -12.40 3.67
C ASP A 97 -3.32 -12.40 2.14
N ARG A 98 -2.63 -13.38 1.56
CA ARG A 98 -2.57 -13.61 0.10
C ARG A 98 -2.12 -12.42 -0.73
N SER A 99 -1.63 -11.35 -0.10
CA SER A 99 -1.19 -10.13 -0.79
C SER A 99 -0.11 -10.42 -1.85
N VAL A 100 0.83 -11.30 -1.53
CA VAL A 100 1.91 -11.71 -2.46
C VAL A 100 1.35 -12.48 -3.64
N GLU A 101 0.41 -13.42 -3.42
CA GLU A 101 -0.23 -14.17 -4.50
C GLU A 101 -1.00 -13.25 -5.45
N ILE A 102 -1.81 -12.36 -4.89
CA ILE A 102 -2.58 -11.37 -5.66
C ILE A 102 -1.64 -10.46 -6.45
N ALA A 103 -0.61 -9.90 -5.80
CA ALA A 103 0.36 -9.05 -6.46
C ALA A 103 1.11 -9.78 -7.58
N THR A 104 1.49 -11.05 -7.36
CA THR A 104 2.13 -11.88 -8.38
C THR A 104 1.23 -12.00 -9.61
N LYS A 105 -0.07 -12.33 -9.42
CA LYS A 105 -1.02 -12.45 -10.53
C LYS A 105 -1.26 -11.13 -11.24
N MET A 106 -1.31 -10.01 -10.53
CA MET A 106 -1.41 -8.68 -11.13
C MET A 106 -0.18 -8.36 -11.98
N LEU A 107 1.02 -8.64 -11.48
CA LEU A 107 2.28 -8.38 -12.16
C LEU A 107 2.57 -9.34 -13.33
N GLU A 108 2.07 -10.58 -13.30
CA GLU A 108 2.10 -11.50 -14.44
C GLU A 108 1.29 -10.93 -15.63
N LYS A 109 0.20 -10.20 -15.36
CA LYS A 109 -0.64 -9.60 -16.41
C LYS A 109 -0.18 -8.20 -16.82
N ALA A 110 0.24 -7.38 -15.88
CA ALA A 110 0.57 -5.97 -16.08
C ALA A 110 1.81 -5.59 -15.24
N PRO A 111 3.03 -5.97 -15.68
CA PRO A 111 4.27 -5.70 -14.95
C PRO A 111 4.55 -4.21 -14.77
N GLU A 112 4.00 -3.36 -15.65
CA GLU A 112 4.13 -1.90 -15.61
C GLU A 112 3.50 -1.28 -14.35
N LEU A 113 2.59 -1.99 -13.66
CA LEU A 113 2.01 -1.54 -12.38
C LEU A 113 3.07 -1.20 -11.33
N LEU A 114 4.23 -1.85 -11.36
CA LEU A 114 5.36 -1.55 -10.47
C LEU A 114 5.93 -0.14 -10.64
N ASN A 115 5.77 0.45 -11.83
CA ASN A 115 6.36 1.74 -12.19
C ASN A 115 5.40 2.92 -11.97
N ILE A 116 4.21 2.65 -11.41
CA ILE A 116 3.19 3.67 -11.22
C ILE A 116 3.25 4.19 -9.79
N CYS A 117 3.22 5.52 -9.66
CA CYS A 117 3.01 6.20 -8.40
C CYS A 117 1.60 6.80 -8.34
N ASN A 118 1.07 6.94 -7.13
CA ASN A 118 -0.18 7.63 -6.87
C ASN A 118 -0.01 9.15 -6.88
N GLU A 119 -1.08 9.91 -6.55
CA GLU A 119 -1.07 11.39 -6.55
C GLU A 119 -0.07 12.01 -5.55
N LEU A 120 0.28 11.29 -4.49
CA LEU A 120 1.29 11.71 -3.52
C LEU A 120 2.72 11.36 -3.97
N GLY A 121 2.89 10.68 -5.11
CA GLY A 121 4.17 10.14 -5.56
C GLY A 121 4.58 8.85 -4.85
N GLU A 122 3.64 8.16 -4.20
CA GLU A 122 3.93 6.90 -3.50
C GLU A 122 3.90 5.73 -4.47
N SER A 123 4.95 4.93 -4.46
CA SER A 123 4.99 3.65 -5.15
C SER A 123 4.22 2.57 -4.37
N VAL A 124 3.97 1.44 -5.01
CA VAL A 124 3.38 0.26 -4.33
C VAL A 124 4.23 -0.21 -3.15
N LEU A 125 5.56 -0.09 -3.25
CA LEU A 125 6.49 -0.42 -2.17
C LEU A 125 6.34 0.54 -0.99
N PHE A 126 6.15 1.83 -1.28
CA PHE A 126 5.89 2.86 -0.27
C PHE A 126 4.57 2.59 0.47
N GLN A 127 3.51 2.19 -0.26
CA GLN A 127 2.23 1.82 0.35
C GLN A 127 2.39 0.62 1.30
N ALA A 128 3.10 -0.43 0.90
CA ALA A 128 3.37 -1.57 1.77
C ALA A 128 4.10 -1.14 3.06
N ALA A 129 5.06 -0.19 2.96
CA ALA A 129 5.76 0.36 4.12
C ALA A 129 4.84 1.17 5.03
N ARG A 130 3.98 2.02 4.47
CA ARG A 130 2.98 2.83 5.20
C ARG A 130 2.05 1.96 6.03
N TYR A 131 1.55 0.86 5.47
CA TYR A 131 0.60 -0.03 6.12
C TYR A 131 1.26 -1.18 6.90
N GLY A 132 2.59 -1.22 6.99
CA GLY A 132 3.33 -2.23 7.76
C GLY A 132 3.24 -3.65 7.20
N LYS A 133 2.99 -3.79 5.90
CA LYS A 133 2.74 -5.08 5.24
C LYS A 133 4.05 -5.76 4.86
N THR A 134 4.72 -6.36 5.83
CA THR A 134 6.09 -6.88 5.70
C THR A 134 6.24 -7.94 4.61
N GLN A 135 5.27 -8.84 4.44
CA GLN A 135 5.37 -9.92 3.45
C GLN A 135 5.40 -9.37 2.02
N ILE A 136 4.40 -8.57 1.67
CA ILE A 136 4.35 -7.97 0.34
C ILE A 136 5.45 -6.93 0.13
N PHE A 137 5.84 -6.19 1.19
CA PHE A 137 7.01 -5.30 1.13
C PHE A 137 8.26 -6.06 0.70
N ASN A 138 8.57 -7.18 1.35
CA ASN A 138 9.75 -7.98 1.02
C ASN A 138 9.70 -8.51 -0.42
N PHE A 139 8.55 -9.04 -0.84
CA PHE A 139 8.33 -9.50 -2.21
C PHE A 139 8.60 -8.39 -3.24
N LEU A 140 7.99 -7.21 -3.03
CA LEU A 140 8.20 -6.06 -3.92
C LEU A 140 9.64 -5.56 -3.87
N ALA A 141 10.25 -5.49 -2.68
CA ALA A 141 11.62 -5.03 -2.50
C ALA A 141 12.63 -5.93 -3.24
N ASP A 142 12.38 -7.25 -3.33
CA ASP A 142 13.23 -8.18 -4.11
C ASP A 142 13.17 -7.86 -5.62
N ILE A 143 12.03 -7.39 -6.10
CA ILE A 143 11.89 -6.95 -7.50
C ILE A 143 12.57 -5.60 -7.70
N PHE A 144 12.32 -4.64 -6.80
CA PHE A 144 12.90 -3.29 -6.85
C PHE A 144 14.42 -3.28 -6.71
N SER A 145 15.01 -4.24 -5.99
CA SER A 145 16.46 -4.36 -5.84
C SER A 145 17.21 -4.57 -7.16
N LYS A 146 16.49 -5.00 -8.22
CA LYS A 146 17.03 -5.21 -9.58
C LYS A 146 17.07 -3.92 -10.43
N TYR A 147 16.45 -2.84 -9.94
CA TYR A 147 16.49 -1.56 -10.62
C TYR A 147 17.81 -0.83 -10.34
N ASP A 148 18.18 0.09 -11.25
CA ASP A 148 19.29 1.00 -11.00
C ASP A 148 19.00 1.94 -9.80
N GLU A 149 20.06 2.53 -9.25
CA GLU A 149 19.99 3.36 -8.05
C GLU A 149 19.06 4.58 -8.21
N ALA A 150 19.06 5.20 -9.39
CA ALA A 150 18.22 6.36 -9.67
C ALA A 150 16.72 5.99 -9.60
N LYS A 151 16.37 4.84 -10.16
CA LYS A 151 15.01 4.31 -10.12
C LYS A 151 14.62 3.83 -8.73
N GLN A 152 15.54 3.19 -8.00
CA GLN A 152 15.30 2.83 -6.60
C GLN A 152 15.03 4.07 -5.75
N LYS A 153 15.79 5.16 -5.93
CA LYS A 153 15.58 6.42 -5.24
C LYS A 153 14.21 7.03 -5.56
N LEU A 154 13.83 7.05 -6.84
CA LEU A 154 12.53 7.58 -7.28
C LEU A 154 11.36 6.89 -6.60
N PHE A 155 11.37 5.56 -6.49
CA PHE A 155 10.27 4.78 -5.92
C PHE A 155 10.32 4.63 -4.40
N SER A 156 11.41 5.04 -3.75
CA SER A 156 11.54 5.01 -2.30
C SER A 156 11.12 6.31 -1.61
N GLN A 157 10.78 7.35 -2.39
CA GLN A 157 10.51 8.69 -1.90
C GLN A 157 9.26 9.28 -2.55
N ARG A 158 8.45 9.98 -1.76
CA ARG A 158 7.30 10.79 -2.19
C ARG A 158 7.73 12.11 -2.83
N THR A 159 6.76 12.82 -3.44
CA THR A 159 6.96 14.16 -3.99
C THR A 159 7.43 15.19 -2.96
N ASP A 160 7.04 15.04 -1.70
CA ASP A 160 7.44 15.91 -0.58
C ASP A 160 8.75 15.47 0.11
N LYS A 161 9.53 14.60 -0.52
CA LYS A 161 10.78 14.02 -0.02
C LYS A 161 10.64 13.04 1.15
N THR A 162 9.44 12.78 1.65
CA THR A 162 9.23 11.73 2.64
C THR A 162 9.62 10.38 2.04
N THR A 163 10.54 9.64 2.67
CA THR A 163 10.92 8.30 2.20
C THR A 163 10.04 7.21 2.82
N MET A 164 10.06 6.01 2.25
CA MET A 164 9.38 4.85 2.83
C MET A 164 9.91 4.49 4.24
N LEU A 165 11.16 4.89 4.58
CA LEU A 165 11.69 4.73 5.93
C LEU A 165 11.05 5.71 6.91
N HIS A 166 10.88 6.99 6.51
CA HIS A 166 10.19 7.99 7.32
C HIS A 166 8.76 7.55 7.63
N ILE A 167 8.00 7.12 6.60
CA ILE A 167 6.59 6.73 6.79
C ILE A 167 6.45 5.47 7.65
N ALA A 168 7.34 4.49 7.53
CA ALA A 168 7.32 3.30 8.38
C ALA A 168 7.54 3.65 9.87
N ILE A 169 8.43 4.63 10.17
CA ILE A 169 8.65 5.14 11.54
C ILE A 169 7.43 5.92 12.03
N LEU A 170 6.89 6.84 11.22
CA LEU A 170 5.70 7.63 11.56
C LEU A 170 4.49 6.72 11.83
N ALA A 171 4.31 5.68 11.03
CA ALA A 171 3.26 4.67 11.21
C ALA A 171 3.58 3.64 12.31
N ARG A 172 4.74 3.76 13.01
CA ARG A 172 5.18 2.91 14.11
C ARG A 172 5.45 1.44 13.73
N HIS A 173 5.78 1.18 12.47
CA HIS A 173 6.17 -0.14 11.97
C HIS A 173 7.70 -0.34 12.12
N PHE A 174 8.21 -0.33 13.36
CA PHE A 174 9.65 -0.26 13.64
C PHE A 174 10.44 -1.46 13.12
N ASP A 175 9.89 -2.66 13.18
CA ASP A 175 10.57 -3.86 12.64
C ASP A 175 10.70 -3.76 11.12
N LEU A 176 9.66 -3.27 10.44
CA LEU A 176 9.72 -3.01 9.00
C LEU A 176 10.67 -1.85 8.68
N ALA A 177 10.67 -0.78 9.48
CA ALA A 177 11.62 0.33 9.32
C ALA A 177 13.07 -0.15 9.42
N LEU A 178 13.38 -1.06 10.35
CA LEU A 178 14.71 -1.68 10.44
C LEU A 178 15.06 -2.51 9.20
N ASN A 179 14.10 -3.27 8.69
CA ASN A 179 14.27 -4.02 7.43
C ASN A 179 14.53 -3.07 6.25
N ILE A 180 13.75 -1.99 6.12
CA ILE A 180 13.93 -0.95 5.11
C ILE A 180 15.33 -0.34 5.19
N ALA A 181 15.77 0.08 6.38
CA ALA A 181 17.08 0.69 6.58
C ALA A 181 18.24 -0.24 6.17
N ARG A 182 18.10 -1.54 6.40
CA ARG A 182 19.09 -2.55 5.99
C ARG A 182 19.13 -2.78 4.49
N ARG A 183 17.98 -2.76 3.82
CA ARG A 183 17.87 -3.05 2.39
C ARG A 183 18.16 -1.82 1.51
N PHE A 184 17.77 -0.64 1.97
CA PHE A 184 17.83 0.62 1.24
C PHE A 184 18.69 1.64 2.01
N GLY A 185 19.96 1.28 2.28
CA GLY A 185 20.87 2.11 3.07
C GLY A 185 21.04 3.54 2.56
N HIS A 186 20.85 3.76 1.24
CA HIS A 186 20.96 5.09 0.63
C HIS A 186 19.88 6.09 1.10
N ILE A 187 18.72 5.63 1.63
CA ILE A 187 17.67 6.54 2.13
C ILE A 187 17.79 6.86 3.62
N VAL A 188 18.70 6.25 4.35
CA VAL A 188 18.81 6.42 5.82
C VAL A 188 19.19 7.86 6.19
N GLY A 189 20.02 8.51 5.37
CA GLY A 189 20.46 9.89 5.56
C GLY A 189 19.58 10.95 4.88
N GLU A 190 18.57 10.53 4.10
CA GLU A 190 17.68 11.47 3.40
C GLU A 190 16.83 12.24 4.40
N ARG A 191 16.46 13.46 4.01
CA ARG A 191 15.61 14.35 4.81
C ARG A 191 14.26 14.49 4.14
N ASP A 192 13.19 14.49 4.96
CA ASP A 192 11.84 14.82 4.52
C ASP A 192 11.66 16.33 4.27
N HIS A 193 10.42 16.76 4.02
CA HIS A 193 10.08 18.16 3.76
C HIS A 193 10.32 19.08 4.98
N ASP A 194 10.29 18.54 6.21
CA ASP A 194 10.59 19.26 7.44
C ASP A 194 12.10 19.26 7.77
N GLY A 195 12.93 18.71 6.89
CA GLY A 195 14.36 18.57 7.06
C GLY A 195 14.79 17.51 8.07
N MET A 196 13.86 16.66 8.50
CA MET A 196 14.11 15.58 9.47
C MET A 196 14.67 14.34 8.78
N THR A 197 15.68 13.72 9.38
CA THR A 197 16.10 12.38 9.00
C THR A 197 15.25 11.32 9.70
N ALA A 198 15.23 10.11 9.15
CA ALA A 198 14.54 8.96 9.78
C ALA A 198 15.00 8.72 11.24
N LEU A 199 16.29 8.92 11.54
CA LEU A 199 16.82 8.78 12.90
C LEU A 199 16.29 9.87 13.84
N GLN A 200 16.17 11.11 13.37
CA GLN A 200 15.57 12.21 14.15
C GLN A 200 14.09 11.92 14.44
N LEU A 201 13.31 11.48 13.45
CA LEU A 201 11.91 11.06 13.66
C LEU A 201 11.82 9.90 14.68
N LEU A 202 12.71 8.92 14.57
CA LEU A 202 12.75 7.81 15.51
C LEU A 202 13.02 8.29 16.93
N SER A 203 13.98 9.23 17.12
CA SER A 203 14.30 9.80 18.44
C SER A 203 13.15 10.57 19.07
N CYS A 204 12.27 11.15 18.26
CA CYS A 204 11.04 11.82 18.72
C CYS A 204 9.92 10.82 19.10
N ASN A 205 10.13 9.51 18.90
CA ASN A 205 9.12 8.49 19.14
C ASN A 205 9.52 7.56 20.31
N PRO A 206 9.18 7.89 21.58
CA PRO A 206 9.62 7.13 22.74
C PRO A 206 9.22 5.65 22.70
N SER A 207 8.09 5.33 22.08
CA SER A 207 7.58 3.96 21.97
C SER A 207 8.47 3.05 21.10
N ALA A 208 9.33 3.63 20.27
CA ALA A 208 10.31 2.85 19.50
C ALA A 208 11.36 2.16 20.39
N PHE A 209 11.56 2.69 21.61
CA PHE A 209 12.56 2.23 22.57
C PHE A 209 11.94 1.46 23.74
N GLU A 210 10.62 1.31 23.76
CA GLU A 210 9.99 0.46 24.76
C GLU A 210 10.32 -1.01 24.46
N PRO A 211 10.80 -1.77 25.47
CA PRO A 211 11.03 -3.20 25.29
C PRO A 211 9.71 -3.84 24.90
N ALA A 212 9.70 -4.61 23.83
CA ALA A 212 8.53 -5.38 23.43
C ALA A 212 8.03 -6.16 24.65
N ARG A 213 6.91 -5.75 25.25
CA ARG A 213 6.27 -6.51 26.30
C ARG A 213 5.89 -7.86 25.72
N ARG A 214 6.76 -8.84 25.89
CA ARG A 214 6.43 -10.25 25.64
C ARG A 214 5.20 -10.56 26.48
N ARG A 215 4.07 -10.67 25.86
CA ARG A 215 2.91 -11.31 26.46
C ARG A 215 3.31 -12.73 26.82
N GLY A 216 3.58 -12.96 28.12
CA GLY A 216 3.77 -14.25 28.70
C GLY A 216 5.15 -14.87 28.47
N PHE A 217 6.06 -14.68 29.41
CA PHE A 217 6.87 -15.63 30.13
C PHE A 217 7.98 -14.89 30.84
N LEU A 218 7.91 -14.88 32.16
CA LEU A 218 8.95 -14.43 33.07
C LEU A 218 10.23 -15.26 32.84
N LYS A 219 11.29 -14.62 32.38
CA LYS A 219 12.65 -14.93 32.81
C LYS A 219 13.42 -13.63 33.06
N ARG A 220 13.59 -13.39 34.34
CA ARG A 220 14.43 -12.38 34.94
C ARG A 220 15.89 -12.71 34.62
N ASN A 221 16.57 -11.88 33.82
CA ASN A 221 18.01 -11.76 33.89
C ASN A 221 18.37 -10.30 33.84
N SER A 222 18.90 -9.85 34.98
CA SER A 222 19.49 -8.57 35.24
C SER A 222 20.75 -8.41 34.41
N SER A 223 20.85 -7.35 33.63
CA SER A 223 22.16 -6.75 33.36
C SER A 223 21.99 -5.23 33.23
N ASN A 224 22.71 -4.55 34.12
CA ASN A 224 22.83 -3.11 34.23
C ASN A 224 23.29 -2.47 32.92
N GLY A 225 22.41 -1.73 32.25
CA GLY A 225 22.76 -0.78 31.22
C GLY A 225 22.35 0.63 31.66
N LYS A 226 23.33 1.46 31.97
CA LYS A 226 23.17 2.89 32.26
C LYS A 226 22.69 3.57 30.97
N TYR A 227 21.43 3.95 30.91
CA TYR A 227 20.91 4.82 29.85
C TYR A 227 21.21 6.27 30.19
N HIS A 228 21.99 6.95 29.35
CA HIS A 228 22.16 8.39 29.42
C HIS A 228 20.80 9.07 29.15
N LYS A 229 20.42 9.91 30.08
CA LYS A 229 19.25 10.77 30.01
C LYS A 229 19.43 11.77 28.85
N LEU A 230 18.86 11.48 27.67
CA LEU A 230 18.75 12.45 26.60
C LEU A 230 17.66 13.47 26.97
N VAL A 231 18.07 14.72 27.02
CA VAL A 231 17.18 15.86 27.26
C VAL A 231 16.31 16.04 26.01
N PHE A 232 15.01 15.75 26.14
CA PHE A 232 14.03 15.95 25.11
C PHE A 232 13.72 17.44 24.97
N VAL A 233 14.02 18.02 23.83
CA VAL A 233 13.39 19.25 23.37
C VAL A 233 12.02 18.87 22.82
N LYS A 234 11.00 19.35 23.48
CA LYS A 234 9.59 19.15 23.07
C LYS A 234 9.37 19.82 21.72
N TYR A 235 9.31 19.05 20.65
CA TYR A 235 8.68 19.48 19.42
C TYR A 235 7.26 18.92 19.40
N ASP A 236 6.30 19.82 19.45
CA ASP A 236 4.88 19.49 19.24
C ASP A 236 4.69 19.07 17.77
N CYS A 237 4.77 17.78 17.52
CA CYS A 237 4.35 17.21 16.24
C CYS A 237 2.83 17.14 16.18
N HIS A 238 2.17 18.27 15.95
CA HIS A 238 0.80 18.29 15.43
C HIS A 238 0.87 18.03 13.92
N THR A 239 0.93 16.78 13.51
CA THR A 239 0.63 16.37 12.15
C THR A 239 -0.66 15.58 12.15
N THR A 240 -1.71 16.25 11.70
CA THR A 240 -2.98 15.64 11.35
C THR A 240 -2.72 14.63 10.22
N ILE A 241 -2.85 13.36 10.53
CA ILE A 241 -2.84 12.27 9.53
C ILE A 241 -4.25 12.24 8.94
N PHE A 242 -4.42 12.70 7.71
CA PHE A 242 -5.59 12.43 6.87
C PHE A 242 -5.27 11.31 5.89
#